data_74cfa14eef07a9f06c7c6ac72ee296de
#
_entry.id   74cfa14eef07a9f06c7c6ac72ee296de
#
_cell.length_a   1.000
_cell.length_b   1.000
_cell.length_c   1.000
_cell.angle_alpha   90.00
_cell.angle_beta   90.00
_cell.angle_gamma   90.00
#
_symmetry.space_group_name_H-M   'P 1'
#
loop_
_entity.id
_entity.type
_entity.pdbx_description
1 polymer ?
#
loop_
_entity_poly.entity_id
_entity_poly.type
_entity_poly.pdbx_seq_one_letter_code
_entity_poly.pdbx_strand_id
1 'polypeptide(L)'
;MRTYRNSLKNLRDIALAYSLEKSPDLASLSRELGAIVHRDAQALATGLSDLRTHNRGFERWMLARRGHPGVSVLVMAWPPGYSSPSHDHAGLWGIEMSLYGALEVESWTRASTSEPWQLRGRDWLGPGDATWFDADPPYMHRCRNLSRQETALTLHVYGGDLEDYATYEQVEAEPYWLSLPQRARIAGPLRL
;
A
#
# COMPACT_ATOMS: atom_id res chain seq x y z
N MET A 1 11.88 15.80 -16.09
CA MET A 1 10.43 15.52 -16.26
C MET A 1 10.10 14.24 -17.03
N ARG A 2 10.82 13.85 -18.07
CA ARG A 2 10.50 12.63 -18.85
C ARG A 2 10.75 11.32 -18.08
N THR A 3 11.76 11.25 -17.25
CA THR A 3 12.22 10.02 -16.59
C THR A 3 11.22 9.50 -15.55
N TYR A 4 10.73 10.33 -14.61
CA TYR A 4 9.79 9.85 -13.58
C TYR A 4 8.44 9.37 -14.15
N ARG A 5 7.94 10.04 -15.21
CA ARG A 5 6.71 9.62 -15.90
C ARG A 5 6.89 8.25 -16.54
N ASN A 6 8.06 7.95 -17.09
CA ASN A 6 8.37 6.64 -17.63
C ASN A 6 8.46 5.60 -16.51
N SER A 7 9.07 5.94 -15.37
CA SER A 7 9.15 5.03 -14.22
C SER A 7 7.76 4.70 -13.67
N LEU A 8 6.89 5.71 -13.48
CA LEU A 8 5.50 5.48 -13.06
C LEU A 8 4.70 4.66 -14.07
N LYS A 9 4.90 4.89 -15.39
CA LYS A 9 4.29 4.06 -16.43
C LYS A 9 4.76 2.61 -16.34
N ASN A 10 6.05 2.38 -16.17
CA ASN A 10 6.62 1.04 -16.05
C ASN A 10 6.08 0.33 -14.80
N LEU A 11 6.03 1.01 -13.66
CA LEU A 11 5.44 0.45 -12.43
C LEU A 11 3.98 0.06 -12.65
N ARG A 12 3.20 0.94 -13.27
CA ARG A 12 1.80 0.67 -13.65
C ARG A 12 1.69 -0.55 -14.56
N ASP A 13 2.46 -0.57 -15.65
CA ASP A 13 2.32 -1.59 -16.70
C ASP A 13 2.74 -2.97 -16.19
N ILE A 14 3.77 -3.06 -15.35
CA ILE A 14 4.17 -4.30 -14.67
C ILE A 14 3.06 -4.75 -13.72
N ALA A 15 2.53 -3.88 -12.86
CA ALA A 15 1.46 -4.24 -11.95
C ALA A 15 0.22 -4.75 -12.70
N LEU A 16 -0.15 -4.11 -13.82
CA LEU A 16 -1.25 -4.54 -14.67
C LEU A 16 -0.98 -5.88 -15.36
N ALA A 17 0.26 -6.16 -15.76
CA ALA A 17 0.62 -7.43 -16.41
C ALA A 17 0.50 -8.62 -15.44
N TYR A 18 1.10 -8.51 -14.26
CA TYR A 18 1.03 -9.57 -13.23
C TYR A 18 -0.41 -9.85 -12.77
N SER A 19 -1.24 -8.84 -12.67
CA SER A 19 -2.64 -8.98 -12.25
C SER A 19 -3.57 -9.61 -13.30
N LEU A 20 -3.06 -10.06 -14.45
CA LEU A 20 -3.79 -10.91 -15.38
C LEU A 20 -3.95 -12.34 -14.87
N GLU A 21 -3.05 -12.78 -14.01
CA GLU A 21 -3.10 -14.09 -13.38
C GLU A 21 -4.07 -14.07 -12.18
N LYS A 22 -4.78 -15.19 -11.97
CA LYS A 22 -5.71 -15.33 -10.84
C LYS A 22 -4.99 -15.31 -9.49
N SER A 23 -3.77 -15.82 -9.46
CA SER A 23 -2.89 -15.85 -8.28
C SER A 23 -1.49 -15.40 -8.73
N PRO A 24 -1.23 -14.09 -8.76
CA PRO A 24 0.05 -13.57 -9.23
C PRO A 24 1.17 -13.94 -8.25
N ASP A 25 2.38 -14.14 -8.79
CA ASP A 25 3.58 -14.27 -7.97
C ASP A 25 3.96 -12.89 -7.39
N LEU A 26 3.45 -12.63 -6.17
CA LEU A 26 3.63 -11.34 -5.49
C LEU A 26 5.10 -11.07 -5.14
N ALA A 27 5.89 -12.12 -4.89
CA ALA A 27 7.32 -11.98 -4.60
C ALA A 27 8.09 -11.52 -5.85
N SER A 28 7.78 -12.09 -7.02
CA SER A 28 8.38 -11.66 -8.29
C SER A 28 7.91 -10.26 -8.68
N LEU A 29 6.61 -9.97 -8.55
CA LEU A 29 6.08 -8.63 -8.80
C LEU A 29 6.75 -7.58 -7.91
N SER A 30 6.87 -7.84 -6.61
CA SER A 30 7.55 -6.95 -5.66
C SER A 30 9.00 -6.69 -6.07
N ARG A 31 9.73 -7.73 -6.49
CA ARG A 31 11.13 -7.62 -6.91
C ARG A 31 11.29 -6.78 -8.18
N GLU A 32 10.42 -6.96 -9.18
CA GLU A 32 10.46 -6.16 -10.42
C GLU A 32 10.11 -4.70 -10.19
N LEU A 33 9.08 -4.42 -9.39
CA LEU A 33 8.72 -3.06 -9.01
C LEU A 33 9.85 -2.40 -8.21
N GLY A 34 10.42 -3.11 -7.23
CA GLY A 34 11.53 -2.63 -6.40
C GLY A 34 12.76 -2.26 -7.22
N ALA A 35 13.11 -3.06 -8.24
CA ALA A 35 14.23 -2.78 -9.13
C ALA A 35 14.06 -1.44 -9.88
N ILE A 36 12.83 -1.09 -10.28
CA ILE A 36 12.54 0.21 -10.90
C ILE A 36 12.71 1.34 -9.89
N VAL A 37 12.13 1.16 -8.69
CA VAL A 37 12.19 2.19 -7.65
C VAL A 37 13.62 2.46 -7.23
N HIS A 38 14.42 1.43 -6.98
CA HIS A 38 15.85 1.59 -6.64
C HIS A 38 16.62 2.32 -7.73
N ARG A 39 16.42 1.96 -9.00
CA ARG A 39 17.10 2.61 -10.12
C ARG A 39 16.70 4.07 -10.28
N ASP A 40 15.41 4.38 -10.08
CA ASP A 40 14.83 5.68 -10.46
C ASP A 40 14.41 6.51 -9.23
N ALA A 41 14.87 6.16 -8.02
CA ALA A 41 14.44 6.76 -6.75
C ALA A 41 14.46 8.30 -6.75
N GLN A 42 15.56 8.91 -7.19
CA GLN A 42 15.69 10.36 -7.25
C GLN A 42 14.71 11.00 -8.24
N ALA A 43 14.48 10.37 -9.39
CA ALA A 43 13.54 10.87 -10.40
C ALA A 43 12.10 10.78 -9.89
N LEU A 44 11.73 9.69 -9.20
CA LEU A 44 10.42 9.52 -8.57
C LEU A 44 10.20 10.54 -7.44
N ALA A 45 11.19 10.70 -6.56
CA ALA A 45 11.14 11.67 -5.46
C ALA A 45 10.93 13.11 -5.96
N THR A 46 11.65 13.51 -7.03
CA THR A 46 11.52 14.83 -7.66
C THR A 46 10.20 14.98 -8.40
N GLY A 47 9.81 13.95 -9.18
CA GLY A 47 8.61 14.01 -10.01
C GLY A 47 7.30 13.97 -9.22
N LEU A 48 7.32 13.39 -8.01
CA LEU A 48 6.19 13.33 -7.08
C LEU A 48 6.28 14.39 -5.97
N SER A 49 7.12 15.42 -6.14
CA SER A 49 7.32 16.47 -5.13
C SER A 49 6.02 17.16 -4.70
N ASP A 50 5.09 17.37 -5.62
CA ASP A 50 3.81 18.02 -5.34
C ASP A 50 2.99 17.22 -4.30
N LEU A 51 2.98 15.89 -4.38
CA LEU A 51 2.31 15.05 -3.39
C LEU A 51 2.99 15.11 -2.02
N ARG A 52 4.27 15.47 -1.96
CA ARG A 52 5.03 15.60 -0.72
C ARG A 52 4.84 16.96 -0.06
N THR A 53 4.76 18.04 -0.85
CA THR A 53 4.80 19.41 -0.35
C THR A 53 3.42 20.03 -0.14
N HIS A 54 2.42 19.61 -0.91
CA HIS A 54 1.06 20.16 -0.85
C HIS A 54 0.08 19.25 -0.10
N ASN A 55 0.56 18.13 0.43
CA ASN A 55 -0.27 17.19 1.16
C ASN A 55 -0.72 17.78 2.51
N ARG A 56 -2.04 17.85 2.74
CA ARG A 56 -2.65 18.31 4.00
C ARG A 56 -3.16 17.19 4.88
N GLY A 57 -3.06 15.94 4.42
CA GLY A 57 -3.55 14.76 5.12
C GLY A 57 -3.11 13.48 4.41
N PHE A 58 -3.61 12.34 4.89
CA PHE A 58 -3.41 11.08 4.20
C PHE A 58 -4.25 11.05 2.91
N GLU A 59 -3.62 10.79 1.77
CA GLU A 59 -4.26 10.81 0.46
C GLU A 59 -3.93 9.56 -0.35
N ARG A 60 -4.91 9.12 -1.15
CA ARG A 60 -4.80 8.02 -2.11
C ARG A 60 -5.02 8.53 -3.52
N TRP A 61 -4.04 8.38 -4.41
CA TRP A 61 -4.08 8.83 -5.79
C TRP A 61 -4.10 7.64 -6.73
N MET A 62 -5.10 7.56 -7.61
CA MET A 62 -5.26 6.46 -8.55
C MET A 62 -4.27 6.58 -9.70
N LEU A 63 -3.32 5.65 -9.80
CA LEU A 63 -2.39 5.54 -10.92
C LEU A 63 -2.98 4.71 -12.06
N ALA A 64 -3.66 3.61 -11.73
CA ALA A 64 -4.37 2.78 -12.70
C ALA A 64 -5.47 1.95 -12.02
N ARG A 65 -6.46 1.58 -12.83
CA ARG A 65 -7.56 0.69 -12.44
C ARG A 65 -7.97 -0.16 -13.63
N ARG A 66 -8.29 -1.42 -13.39
CA ARG A 66 -8.92 -2.33 -14.34
C ARG A 66 -10.00 -3.11 -13.63
N GLY A 67 -11.18 -3.24 -14.27
CA GLY A 67 -12.33 -3.90 -13.67
C GLY A 67 -12.30 -5.43 -13.78
N HIS A 68 -11.70 -5.99 -14.84
CA HIS A 68 -11.68 -7.43 -15.04
C HIS A 68 -10.40 -7.92 -15.77
N PRO A 69 -9.61 -8.83 -15.19
CA PRO A 69 -9.57 -9.11 -13.77
C PRO A 69 -9.31 -7.84 -12.97
N GLY A 70 -9.89 -7.76 -11.78
CA GLY A 70 -9.83 -6.56 -10.95
C GLY A 70 -8.41 -6.24 -10.50
N VAL A 71 -8.01 -4.98 -10.63
CA VAL A 71 -6.76 -4.46 -10.07
C VAL A 71 -6.86 -2.95 -9.86
N SER A 72 -6.32 -2.46 -8.77
CA SER A 72 -6.05 -1.04 -8.55
C SER A 72 -4.59 -0.81 -8.21
N VAL A 73 -4.03 0.26 -8.77
CA VAL A 73 -2.67 0.72 -8.51
C VAL A 73 -2.76 2.15 -8.00
N LEU A 74 -2.24 2.38 -6.81
CA LEU A 74 -2.39 3.64 -6.09
C LEU A 74 -1.02 4.18 -5.67
N VAL A 75 -0.87 5.50 -5.68
CA VAL A 75 0.18 6.18 -4.93
C VAL A 75 -0.46 6.82 -3.71
N MET A 76 0.08 6.52 -2.53
CA MET A 76 -0.41 7.08 -1.28
C MET A 76 0.60 8.04 -0.67
N ALA A 77 0.09 9.14 -0.12
CA ALA A 77 0.88 10.15 0.56
C ALA A 77 0.58 10.10 2.07
N TRP A 78 1.63 9.91 2.85
CA TRP A 78 1.60 9.73 4.30
C TRP A 78 2.19 10.94 4.99
N PRO A 79 1.40 11.80 5.63
CA PRO A 79 1.92 12.97 6.34
C PRO A 79 2.96 12.62 7.39
N PRO A 80 3.79 13.58 7.83
CA PRO A 80 4.76 13.37 8.90
C PRO A 80 4.13 12.76 10.16
N GLY A 81 4.69 11.63 10.63
CA GLY A 81 4.24 10.93 11.82
C GLY A 81 2.85 10.28 11.74
N TYR A 82 2.18 10.35 10.58
CA TYR A 82 0.86 9.73 10.40
C TYR A 82 0.94 8.21 10.59
N SER A 83 -0.03 7.68 11.33
CA SER A 83 -0.26 6.24 11.47
C SER A 83 -1.70 5.91 11.07
N SER A 84 -1.87 4.92 10.21
CA SER A 84 -3.20 4.38 9.93
C SER A 84 -3.73 3.62 11.16
N PRO A 85 -5.04 3.47 11.31
CA PRO A 85 -5.58 2.41 12.15
C PRO A 85 -5.14 1.03 11.61
N SER A 86 -5.20 -0.02 12.43
CA SER A 86 -5.09 -1.39 11.94
C SER A 86 -6.27 -1.67 11.01
N HIS A 87 -6.02 -2.24 9.83
CA HIS A 87 -7.06 -2.44 8.82
C HIS A 87 -6.78 -3.63 7.93
N ASP A 88 -7.84 -4.18 7.35
CA ASP A 88 -7.79 -5.24 6.35
C ASP A 88 -7.94 -4.69 4.91
N HIS A 89 -8.04 -5.58 3.96
CA HIS A 89 -8.17 -5.27 2.54
C HIS A 89 -9.35 -6.02 1.89
N ALA A 90 -10.39 -6.33 2.67
CA ALA A 90 -11.60 -7.01 2.20
C ALA A 90 -11.32 -8.32 1.44
N GLY A 91 -10.30 -9.08 1.83
CA GLY A 91 -9.91 -10.34 1.18
C GLY A 91 -9.21 -10.17 -0.17
N LEU A 92 -8.71 -8.98 -0.49
CA LEU A 92 -7.85 -8.77 -1.66
C LEU A 92 -6.40 -9.12 -1.31
N TRP A 93 -5.66 -9.67 -2.29
CA TRP A 93 -4.20 -9.69 -2.21
C TRP A 93 -3.64 -8.28 -2.45
N GLY A 94 -2.46 -7.99 -1.93
CA GLY A 94 -1.84 -6.69 -2.12
C GLY A 94 -0.33 -6.66 -1.98
N ILE A 95 0.26 -5.62 -2.56
CA ILE A 95 1.65 -5.20 -2.38
C ILE A 95 1.66 -3.75 -1.92
N GLU A 96 2.54 -3.46 -0.98
CA GLU A 96 2.82 -2.12 -0.49
C GLU A 96 4.32 -1.87 -0.58
N MET A 97 4.72 -0.86 -1.33
CA MET A 97 6.11 -0.54 -1.61
C MET A 97 6.40 0.91 -1.29
N SER A 98 7.49 1.20 -0.60
CA SER A 98 7.94 2.57 -0.42
C SER A 98 8.52 3.13 -1.73
N LEU A 99 8.05 4.33 -2.13
CA LEU A 99 8.61 5.13 -3.22
C LEU A 99 9.54 6.22 -2.71
N TYR A 100 9.23 6.79 -1.53
CA TYR A 100 9.99 7.85 -0.89
C TYR A 100 9.73 7.86 0.63
N GLY A 101 10.77 8.13 1.40
CA GLY A 101 10.69 8.10 2.85
C GLY A 101 10.72 6.69 3.39
N ALA A 102 10.31 6.51 4.65
CA ALA A 102 10.30 5.20 5.29
C ALA A 102 9.00 4.98 6.07
N LEU A 103 8.43 3.78 5.89
CA LEU A 103 7.29 3.32 6.65
C LEU A 103 7.66 2.17 7.58
N GLU A 104 7.01 2.13 8.73
CA GLU A 104 6.87 0.93 9.55
C GLU A 104 5.53 0.27 9.19
N VAL A 105 5.57 -1.03 8.96
CA VAL A 105 4.38 -1.87 8.74
C VAL A 105 4.34 -2.92 9.84
N GLU A 106 3.34 -2.85 10.70
CA GLU A 106 3.07 -3.86 11.71
C GLU A 106 1.88 -4.69 11.27
N SER A 107 2.01 -6.02 11.23
CA SER A 107 1.03 -6.89 10.60
C SER A 107 0.59 -8.04 11.50
N TRP A 108 -0.66 -8.45 11.31
CA TRP A 108 -1.30 -9.57 12.01
C TRP A 108 -1.97 -10.51 11.01
N THR A 109 -2.07 -11.75 11.40
CA THR A 109 -2.81 -12.79 10.68
C THR A 109 -3.64 -13.62 11.64
N ARG A 110 -4.61 -14.37 11.13
CA ARG A 110 -5.37 -15.37 11.86
C ARG A 110 -5.70 -16.53 10.94
N ALA A 111 -5.80 -17.74 11.49
CA ALA A 111 -6.06 -18.93 10.68
C ALA A 111 -7.49 -18.95 10.09
N SER A 112 -8.43 -18.31 10.78
CA SER A 112 -9.82 -18.15 10.32
C SER A 112 -10.44 -16.90 10.95
N THR A 113 -11.63 -16.52 10.51
CA THR A 113 -12.35 -15.36 11.06
C THR A 113 -12.78 -15.51 12.52
N SER A 114 -12.83 -16.75 13.05
CA SER A 114 -13.15 -17.04 14.45
C SER A 114 -11.92 -17.08 15.36
N GLU A 115 -10.72 -17.12 14.80
CA GLU A 115 -9.48 -17.17 15.57
C GLU A 115 -8.99 -15.76 15.96
N PRO A 116 -8.26 -15.64 17.07
CA PRO A 116 -7.68 -14.37 17.47
C PRO A 116 -6.58 -13.92 16.49
N TRP A 117 -6.45 -12.61 16.34
CA TRP A 117 -5.35 -12.01 15.59
C TRP A 117 -4.01 -12.28 16.29
N GLN A 118 -3.05 -12.78 15.52
CA GLN A 118 -1.69 -13.04 15.95
C GLN A 118 -0.73 -12.08 15.26
N LEU A 119 0.13 -11.43 16.02
CA LEU A 119 1.18 -10.58 15.48
C LEU A 119 2.11 -11.41 14.58
N ARG A 120 2.18 -11.04 13.31
CA ARG A 120 3.09 -11.65 12.33
C ARG A 120 4.50 -11.05 12.42
N GLY A 121 4.56 -9.71 12.57
CA GLY A 121 5.82 -9.01 12.67
C GLY A 121 5.72 -7.53 12.41
N ARG A 122 6.91 -6.93 12.29
CA ARG A 122 7.09 -5.52 12.01
C ARG A 122 8.21 -5.37 10.99
N ASP A 123 7.90 -4.70 9.88
CA ASP A 123 8.82 -4.42 8.79
C ASP A 123 9.07 -2.92 8.67
N TRP A 124 10.26 -2.55 8.21
CA TRP A 124 10.61 -1.17 7.88
C TRP A 124 10.93 -1.10 6.40
N LEU A 125 10.17 -0.27 5.67
CA LEU A 125 10.25 -0.15 4.23
C LEU A 125 10.90 1.16 3.85
N GLY A 126 12.11 1.12 3.27
CA GLY A 126 12.73 2.21 2.54
C GLY A 126 12.40 2.16 1.05
N PRO A 127 12.81 3.15 0.23
CA PRO A 127 12.49 3.19 -1.19
C PRO A 127 12.89 1.93 -1.95
N GLY A 128 11.91 1.25 -2.56
CA GLY A 128 12.08 -0.02 -3.26
C GLY A 128 11.82 -1.26 -2.40
N ASP A 129 11.77 -1.12 -1.07
CA ASP A 129 11.34 -2.21 -0.19
C ASP A 129 9.82 -2.35 -0.21
N ALA A 130 9.35 -3.58 -0.07
CA ALA A 130 7.93 -3.88 -0.08
C ALA A 130 7.56 -5.00 0.89
N THR A 131 6.31 -4.96 1.34
CA THR A 131 5.62 -6.10 1.92
C THR A 131 4.46 -6.51 1.03
N TRP A 132 4.03 -7.77 1.15
CA TRP A 132 2.87 -8.29 0.42
C TRP A 132 2.08 -9.27 1.27
N PHE A 133 0.85 -9.47 0.88
CA PHE A 133 -0.08 -10.40 1.51
C PHE A 133 -1.01 -11.02 0.49
N ASP A 134 -1.35 -12.27 0.71
CA ASP A 134 -2.33 -12.99 -0.08
C ASP A 134 -3.76 -12.67 0.40
N ALA A 135 -4.75 -13.06 -0.40
CA ALA A 135 -6.16 -12.90 -0.05
C ALA A 135 -6.56 -13.80 1.14
N ASP A 136 -5.85 -14.91 1.34
CA ASP A 136 -6.04 -15.88 2.41
C ASP A 136 -4.67 -16.38 2.90
N PRO A 137 -4.41 -16.52 4.19
CA PRO A 137 -5.30 -16.28 5.34
C PRO A 137 -5.63 -14.79 5.58
N PRO A 138 -6.67 -14.50 6.41
CA PRO A 138 -7.02 -13.12 6.77
C PRO A 138 -5.82 -12.35 7.31
N TYR A 139 -5.64 -11.16 6.80
CA TYR A 139 -4.51 -10.28 7.07
C TYR A 139 -4.99 -8.89 7.43
N MET A 140 -4.37 -8.28 8.42
CA MET A 140 -4.51 -6.85 8.69
C MET A 140 -3.16 -6.24 9.02
N HIS A 141 -3.03 -4.95 8.82
CA HIS A 141 -1.83 -4.22 9.20
C HIS A 141 -2.12 -2.78 9.64
N ARG A 142 -1.10 -2.18 10.20
CA ARG A 142 -1.00 -0.75 10.50
C ARG A 142 0.29 -0.23 9.89
N CYS A 143 0.20 0.88 9.18
CA CYS A 143 1.36 1.56 8.61
C CYS A 143 1.61 2.89 9.30
N ARG A 144 2.88 3.24 9.49
CA ARG A 144 3.28 4.49 10.10
C ARG A 144 4.43 5.15 9.33
N ASN A 145 4.29 6.43 8.98
CA ASN A 145 5.41 7.21 8.48
C ASN A 145 6.41 7.48 9.61
N LEU A 146 7.65 7.04 9.43
CA LEU A 146 8.70 7.18 10.42
C LEU A 146 9.27 8.61 10.52
N SER A 147 9.14 9.40 9.45
CA SER A 147 9.55 10.79 9.47
C SER A 147 8.54 11.66 10.21
N ARG A 148 9.03 12.55 11.07
CA ARG A 148 8.24 13.60 11.72
C ARG A 148 8.23 14.92 10.96
N GLN A 149 8.94 15.00 9.83
CA GLN A 149 9.16 16.24 9.08
C GLN A 149 8.73 16.13 7.64
N GLU A 150 8.78 14.93 7.03
CA GLU A 150 8.54 14.73 5.62
C GLU A 150 7.40 13.75 5.35
N THR A 151 6.63 14.03 4.32
CA THR A 151 5.63 13.10 3.77
C THR A 151 6.33 11.93 3.11
N ALA A 152 5.96 10.70 3.46
CA ALA A 152 6.37 9.50 2.74
C ALA A 152 5.39 9.19 1.61
N LEU A 153 5.88 8.53 0.56
CA LEU A 153 5.09 8.07 -0.58
C LEU A 153 5.23 6.56 -0.75
N THR A 154 4.11 5.90 -1.04
CA THR A 154 4.09 4.46 -1.33
C THR A 154 3.34 4.16 -2.60
N LEU A 155 3.68 3.04 -3.24
CA LEU A 155 2.91 2.39 -4.28
C LEU A 155 2.15 1.22 -3.68
N HIS A 156 0.86 1.12 -3.96
CA HIS A 156 0.02 0.00 -3.57
C HIS A 156 -0.59 -0.65 -4.81
N VAL A 157 -0.58 -1.97 -4.82
CA VAL A 157 -1.25 -2.77 -5.86
C VAL A 157 -2.19 -3.73 -5.16
N TYR A 158 -3.46 -3.70 -5.50
CA TYR A 158 -4.49 -4.60 -4.94
C TYR A 158 -5.17 -5.41 -6.05
N GLY A 159 -5.50 -6.66 -5.75
CA GLY A 159 -6.19 -7.59 -6.64
C GLY A 159 -7.67 -7.28 -6.87
N GLY A 160 -8.03 -6.01 -6.82
CA GLY A 160 -9.38 -5.51 -7.02
C GLY A 160 -9.50 -4.04 -6.67
N ASP A 161 -10.73 -3.55 -6.63
CA ASP A 161 -11.04 -2.23 -6.10
C ASP A 161 -11.23 -2.31 -4.59
N LEU A 162 -10.33 -1.67 -3.85
CA LEU A 162 -10.49 -1.54 -2.41
C LEU A 162 -11.45 -0.35 -2.13
N GLU A 163 -12.76 -0.60 -2.21
CA GLU A 163 -13.76 0.40 -1.87
C GLU A 163 -14.16 0.32 -0.40
N ASP A 164 -14.50 -0.88 0.07
CA ASP A 164 -14.89 -1.14 1.45
C ASP A 164 -13.83 -2.00 2.13
N TYR A 165 -13.54 -1.73 3.40
CA TYR A 165 -12.59 -2.46 4.22
C TYR A 165 -12.99 -2.31 5.69
N ALA A 166 -12.30 -2.97 6.61
CA ALA A 166 -12.53 -2.80 8.04
C ALA A 166 -11.28 -2.24 8.73
N THR A 167 -11.52 -1.37 9.71
CA THR A 167 -10.51 -1.02 10.71
C THR A 167 -10.75 -1.80 11.99
N TYR A 168 -9.68 -2.01 12.74
CA TYR A 168 -9.69 -2.82 13.95
C TYR A 168 -9.10 -2.04 15.12
N GLU A 169 -9.82 -2.01 16.23
CA GLU A 169 -9.38 -1.43 17.48
C GLU A 169 -9.28 -2.53 18.53
N GLN A 170 -8.12 -2.66 19.16
CA GLN A 170 -7.95 -3.58 20.27
C GLN A 170 -8.68 -3.01 21.49
N VAL A 171 -9.57 -3.80 22.07
CA VAL A 171 -10.28 -3.42 23.30
C VAL A 171 -9.32 -3.62 24.47
N GLU A 172 -9.15 -2.58 25.31
CA GLU A 172 -8.28 -2.66 26.48
C GLU A 172 -8.68 -3.84 27.40
N ALA A 173 -7.67 -4.61 27.82
CA ALA A 173 -7.80 -5.78 28.69
C ALA A 173 -8.58 -6.97 28.11
N GLU A 174 -8.97 -6.94 26.83
CA GLU A 174 -9.72 -8.03 26.20
C GLU A 174 -8.91 -8.64 25.03
N PRO A 175 -9.06 -9.96 24.78
CA PRO A 175 -8.32 -10.62 23.70
C PRO A 175 -8.91 -10.38 22.29
N TYR A 176 -9.95 -9.57 22.17
CA TYR A 176 -10.63 -9.35 20.90
C TYR A 176 -10.43 -7.94 20.34
N TRP A 177 -10.67 -7.83 19.04
CA TRP A 177 -10.59 -6.59 18.28
C TRP A 177 -11.99 -6.20 17.78
N LEU A 178 -12.38 -4.96 18.02
CA LEU A 178 -13.59 -4.39 17.46
C LEU A 178 -13.37 -4.05 16.00
N SER A 179 -14.21 -4.60 15.12
CA SER A 179 -14.19 -4.31 13.69
C SER A 179 -15.17 -3.19 13.35
N LEU A 180 -14.70 -2.18 12.61
CA LEU A 180 -15.47 -1.03 12.18
C LEU A 180 -15.41 -0.92 10.65
N PRO A 181 -16.56 -0.92 9.94
CA PRO A 181 -16.59 -0.78 8.50
C PRO A 181 -16.09 0.61 8.07
N GLN A 182 -15.33 0.64 7.00
CA GLN A 182 -14.76 1.86 6.41
C GLN A 182 -14.95 1.88 4.91
N ARG A 183 -14.90 3.06 4.33
CA ARG A 183 -14.89 3.24 2.89
C ARG A 183 -13.65 4.02 2.44
N ALA A 184 -12.92 3.48 1.47
CA ALA A 184 -11.75 4.13 0.91
C ALA A 184 -12.15 5.36 0.10
N ARG A 185 -11.41 6.45 0.31
CA ARG A 185 -11.57 7.69 -0.47
C ARG A 185 -10.35 7.87 -1.38
N ILE A 186 -10.63 8.10 -2.67
CA ILE A 186 -9.60 8.41 -3.66
C ILE A 186 -9.60 9.92 -3.88
N ALA A 187 -8.43 10.55 -3.71
CA ALA A 187 -8.26 12.01 -3.90
C ALA A 187 -8.45 12.41 -5.36
N GLY A 188 -8.02 11.55 -6.29
CA GLY A 188 -8.17 11.75 -7.72
C GLY A 188 -7.24 10.85 -8.55
N PRO A 189 -7.27 11.00 -9.88
CA PRO A 189 -6.33 10.33 -10.75
C PRO A 189 -4.94 10.96 -10.65
N LEU A 190 -3.90 10.13 -10.53
CA LEU A 190 -2.51 10.57 -10.68
C LEU A 190 -2.21 10.71 -12.17
N ARG A 191 -2.05 11.92 -12.64
CA ARG A 191 -1.78 12.20 -14.07
C ARG A 191 -0.29 11.94 -14.39
N LEU A 192 -0.05 11.11 -15.39
CA LEU A 192 1.28 10.78 -15.92
C LEU A 192 1.75 11.79 -16.99
#